data_043593c88b2c2d1ea78d7babcdd80001
#
_entry.id   043593c88b2c2d1ea78d7babcdd80001
#
_cell.length_a   1.000
_cell.length_b   1.000
_cell.length_c   1.000
_cell.angle_alpha   90.00
_cell.angle_beta   90.00
_cell.angle_gamma   90.00
#
_symmetry.space_group_name_H-M   'P 1'
#
loop_
_entity.id
_entity.type
_entity.pdbx_description
1 polymer ?
#
loop_
_entity_poly.entity_id
_entity_poly.type
_entity_poly.pdbx_seq_one_letter_code
_entity_poly.pdbx_strand_id
1 'polypeptide(L)'
;MIRSKLPTDSFVYALEGVLHCFRSQRHMQVHFMMLVLVLVAALMLGVEMMGVLILMLCIAMVMATELINTAIETVVDMVSKKYEPLAKLAKDVAAGAVLVASVNAAVCGSLIFLRTKPVRYIAKAARMQPVRPDPLVVAIVGILVIATIVMISKLRAGRSNAALWQGGPVSGHSAVGFFLAVTVIFSANSALVTVLALLLAAIIAQSRVEARIHSIHEVVMGALVGLVLTTTIYWLMPFIRQAWADGHRSALPLLPVLRLPG
;
A
#
# COMPACT_ATOMS: atom_id res chain seq x y z
N MET A 1 -48.86 0.10 -19.35
CA MET A 1 -48.32 -0.80 -20.38
C MET A 1 -46.87 -1.08 -20.02
N ILE A 2 -46.59 -2.27 -19.51
CA ILE A 2 -45.19 -2.71 -19.26
C ILE A 2 -44.63 -3.11 -20.62
N ARG A 3 -43.80 -2.24 -21.22
CA ARG A 3 -43.06 -2.55 -22.43
C ARG A 3 -42.17 -3.73 -22.14
N SER A 4 -42.27 -4.83 -22.91
CA SER A 4 -41.32 -5.95 -22.81
C SER A 4 -39.92 -5.40 -23.10
N LYS A 5 -39.07 -5.38 -22.09
CA LYS A 5 -37.68 -4.92 -22.22
C LYS A 5 -36.93 -5.95 -23.06
N LEU A 6 -36.28 -5.52 -24.11
CA LEU A 6 -35.34 -6.37 -24.85
C LEU A 6 -34.15 -6.71 -23.91
N PRO A 7 -33.51 -7.88 -24.05
CA PRO A 7 -32.30 -8.23 -23.27
C PRO A 7 -31.23 -7.17 -23.37
N THR A 8 -31.12 -6.48 -24.51
CA THR A 8 -30.23 -5.33 -24.76
C THR A 8 -30.47 -4.15 -23.83
N ASP A 9 -31.77 -3.87 -23.51
CA ASP A 9 -32.10 -2.74 -22.63
C ASP A 9 -31.63 -2.99 -21.20
N SER A 10 -31.71 -4.23 -20.74
CA SER A 10 -31.21 -4.61 -19.40
C SER A 10 -29.70 -4.43 -19.27
N PHE A 11 -28.94 -4.73 -20.31
CA PHE A 11 -27.51 -4.51 -20.35
C PHE A 11 -27.14 -3.01 -20.33
N VAL A 12 -27.87 -2.20 -21.10
CA VAL A 12 -27.68 -0.74 -21.11
C VAL A 12 -27.96 -0.15 -19.73
N TYR A 13 -29.05 -0.53 -19.07
CA TYR A 13 -29.33 -0.05 -17.70
C TYR A 13 -28.29 -0.49 -16.67
N ALA A 14 -27.76 -1.71 -16.79
CA ALA A 14 -26.68 -2.17 -15.91
C ALA A 14 -25.42 -1.34 -16.10
N LEU A 15 -25.06 -1.05 -17.35
CA LEU A 15 -23.90 -0.22 -17.66
C LEU A 15 -24.07 1.23 -17.18
N GLU A 16 -25.27 1.80 -17.36
CA GLU A 16 -25.60 3.13 -16.83
C GLU A 16 -25.49 3.18 -15.31
N GLY A 17 -25.93 2.14 -14.60
CA GLY A 17 -25.77 2.03 -13.15
C GLY A 17 -24.32 2.05 -12.71
N VAL A 18 -23.45 1.25 -13.35
CA VAL A 18 -22.02 1.23 -13.08
C VAL A 18 -21.39 2.60 -13.36
N LEU A 19 -21.72 3.22 -14.50
CA LEU A 19 -21.20 4.54 -14.87
C LEU A 19 -21.68 5.63 -13.90
N HIS A 20 -22.93 5.54 -13.43
CA HIS A 20 -23.45 6.45 -12.42
C HIS A 20 -22.64 6.36 -11.12
N CYS A 21 -22.43 5.16 -10.59
CA CYS A 21 -21.61 4.94 -9.39
C CYS A 21 -20.17 5.43 -9.58
N PHE A 22 -19.56 5.17 -10.74
CA PHE A 22 -18.23 5.65 -11.05
C PHE A 22 -18.14 7.19 -11.04
N ARG A 23 -19.15 7.89 -11.54
CA ARG A 23 -19.15 9.36 -11.59
C ARG A 23 -19.51 10.01 -10.27
N SER A 24 -20.39 9.40 -9.48
CA SER A 24 -20.91 9.96 -8.23
C SER A 24 -20.08 9.60 -7.00
N GLN A 25 -19.46 8.41 -6.97
CA GLN A 25 -18.78 7.89 -5.79
C GLN A 25 -17.27 7.89 -5.95
N ARG A 26 -16.57 8.63 -5.05
CA ARG A 26 -15.10 8.69 -5.03
C ARG A 26 -14.47 7.33 -4.74
N HIS A 27 -15.10 6.52 -3.88
CA HIS A 27 -14.59 5.18 -3.54
C HIS A 27 -14.60 4.27 -4.77
N MET A 28 -15.63 4.31 -5.60
CA MET A 28 -15.71 3.59 -6.85
C MET A 28 -14.56 3.97 -7.81
N GLN A 29 -14.22 5.26 -7.91
CA GLN A 29 -13.07 5.71 -8.72
C GLN A 29 -11.75 5.14 -8.22
N VAL A 30 -11.56 5.09 -6.90
CA VAL A 30 -10.37 4.49 -6.28
C VAL A 30 -10.30 2.98 -6.58
N HIS A 31 -11.41 2.27 -6.48
CA HIS A 31 -11.46 0.82 -6.79
C HIS A 31 -11.15 0.54 -8.25
N PHE A 32 -11.64 1.35 -9.20
CA PHE A 32 -11.27 1.25 -10.61
C PHE A 32 -9.78 1.51 -10.86
N MET A 33 -9.23 2.53 -10.21
CA MET A 33 -7.79 2.80 -10.29
C MET A 33 -6.97 1.63 -9.72
N MET A 34 -7.38 1.08 -8.59
CA MET A 34 -6.74 -0.09 -7.97
C MET A 34 -6.85 -1.33 -8.85
N LEU A 35 -7.98 -1.55 -9.53
CA LEU A 35 -8.15 -2.62 -10.52
C LEU A 35 -7.06 -2.54 -11.59
N VAL A 36 -6.92 -1.37 -12.23
CA VAL A 36 -5.92 -1.18 -13.28
C VAL A 36 -4.52 -1.40 -12.73
N LEU A 37 -4.19 -0.81 -11.57
CA LEU A 37 -2.89 -0.94 -10.93
C LEU A 37 -2.55 -2.41 -10.61
N VAL A 38 -3.49 -3.15 -10.02
CA VAL A 38 -3.32 -4.57 -9.65
C VAL A 38 -3.12 -5.43 -10.88
N LEU A 39 -3.89 -5.23 -11.96
CA LEU A 39 -3.74 -5.98 -13.20
C LEU A 39 -2.42 -5.69 -13.91
N VAL A 40 -2.01 -4.42 -13.96
CA VAL A 40 -0.71 -4.03 -14.52
C VAL A 40 0.42 -4.65 -13.68
N ALA A 41 0.33 -4.59 -12.35
CA ALA A 41 1.32 -5.21 -11.48
C ALA A 41 1.36 -6.74 -11.65
N ALA A 42 0.21 -7.40 -11.79
CA ALA A 42 0.13 -8.84 -12.03
C ALA A 42 0.83 -9.23 -13.35
N LEU A 43 0.64 -8.43 -14.40
CA LEU A 43 1.30 -8.62 -15.69
C LEU A 43 2.82 -8.42 -15.57
N MET A 44 3.24 -7.29 -14.97
CA MET A 44 4.65 -6.95 -14.80
C MET A 44 5.43 -7.94 -13.94
N LEU A 45 4.81 -8.48 -12.91
CA LEU A 45 5.42 -9.42 -11.97
C LEU A 45 5.26 -10.89 -12.40
N GLY A 46 4.62 -11.15 -13.53
CA GLY A 46 4.44 -12.50 -14.06
C GLY A 46 3.62 -13.40 -13.13
N VAL A 47 2.49 -12.89 -12.64
CA VAL A 47 1.57 -13.68 -11.82
C VAL A 47 1.01 -14.82 -12.65
N GLU A 48 0.97 -16.03 -12.10
CA GLU A 48 0.41 -17.20 -12.77
C GLU A 48 -1.10 -17.05 -13.00
N MET A 49 -1.64 -17.73 -14.02
CA MET A 49 -3.03 -17.62 -14.45
C MET A 49 -4.02 -17.79 -13.30
N MET A 50 -3.80 -18.78 -12.41
CA MET A 50 -4.66 -19.00 -11.25
C MET A 50 -4.64 -17.80 -10.30
N GLY A 51 -3.48 -17.19 -10.10
CA GLY A 51 -3.34 -15.96 -9.30
C GLY A 51 -4.11 -14.79 -9.90
N VAL A 52 -4.05 -14.62 -11.22
CA VAL A 52 -4.81 -13.58 -11.94
C VAL A 52 -6.31 -13.79 -11.78
N LEU A 53 -6.80 -15.03 -11.93
CA LEU A 53 -8.22 -15.35 -11.74
C LEU A 53 -8.70 -15.04 -10.31
N ILE A 54 -7.91 -15.36 -9.29
CA ILE A 54 -8.23 -15.02 -7.89
C ILE A 54 -8.23 -13.51 -7.69
N LEU A 55 -7.27 -12.77 -8.24
CA LEU A 55 -7.25 -11.31 -8.17
C LEU A 55 -8.48 -10.68 -8.83
N MET A 56 -8.86 -11.18 -10.01
CA MET A 56 -10.08 -10.72 -10.69
C MET A 56 -11.34 -11.00 -9.88
N LEU A 57 -11.43 -12.17 -9.24
CA LEU A 57 -12.56 -12.51 -8.37
C LEU A 57 -12.63 -11.58 -7.16
N CYS A 58 -11.50 -11.33 -6.51
CA CYS A 58 -11.43 -10.38 -5.40
C CYS A 58 -11.86 -8.97 -5.81
N ILE A 59 -11.37 -8.49 -6.95
CA ILE A 59 -11.74 -7.17 -7.49
C ILE A 59 -13.25 -7.12 -7.81
N ALA A 60 -13.78 -8.16 -8.46
CA ALA A 60 -15.21 -8.24 -8.78
C ALA A 60 -16.07 -8.21 -7.51
N MET A 61 -15.64 -8.90 -6.43
CA MET A 61 -16.34 -8.87 -5.15
C MET A 61 -16.33 -7.47 -4.52
N VAL A 62 -15.18 -6.78 -4.50
CA VAL A 62 -15.10 -5.41 -3.98
C VAL A 62 -16.01 -4.47 -4.77
N MET A 63 -15.98 -4.54 -6.08
CA MET A 63 -16.83 -3.70 -6.93
C MET A 63 -18.31 -4.01 -6.79
N ALA A 64 -18.69 -5.28 -6.69
CA ALA A 64 -20.07 -5.68 -6.48
C ALA A 64 -20.61 -5.20 -5.12
N THR A 65 -19.82 -5.35 -4.05
CA THR A 65 -20.23 -4.85 -2.73
C THR A 65 -20.33 -3.33 -2.69
N GLU A 66 -19.46 -2.59 -3.40
CA GLU A 66 -19.53 -1.13 -3.50
C GLU A 66 -20.78 -0.67 -4.27
N LEU A 67 -21.16 -1.35 -5.38
CA LEU A 67 -22.40 -1.08 -6.10
C LEU A 67 -23.61 -1.31 -5.21
N ILE A 68 -23.63 -2.40 -4.45
CA ILE A 68 -24.73 -2.72 -3.51
C ILE A 68 -24.77 -1.69 -2.38
N ASN A 69 -23.64 -1.30 -1.82
CA ASN A 69 -23.54 -0.26 -0.80
C ASN A 69 -24.17 1.05 -1.32
N THR A 70 -23.77 1.49 -2.52
CA THR A 70 -24.32 2.71 -3.15
C THR A 70 -25.83 2.62 -3.36
N ALA A 71 -26.32 1.44 -3.78
CA ALA A 71 -27.77 1.23 -3.94
C ALA A 71 -28.51 1.33 -2.61
N ILE A 72 -27.98 0.72 -1.53
CA ILE A 72 -28.56 0.78 -0.18
C ILE A 72 -28.54 2.22 0.34
N GLU A 73 -27.44 2.94 0.20
CA GLU A 73 -27.36 4.36 0.58
C GLU A 73 -28.42 5.19 -0.15
N THR A 74 -28.56 4.98 -1.45
CA THR A 74 -29.56 5.70 -2.25
C THR A 74 -30.99 5.42 -1.78
N VAL A 75 -31.33 4.14 -1.52
CA VAL A 75 -32.66 3.76 -1.02
C VAL A 75 -32.92 4.35 0.36
N VAL A 76 -31.95 4.27 1.26
CA VAL A 76 -32.06 4.83 2.61
C VAL A 76 -32.27 6.35 2.55
N ASP A 77 -31.55 7.07 1.68
CA ASP A 77 -31.68 8.52 1.52
C ASP A 77 -33.00 8.96 0.89
N MET A 78 -33.62 8.09 0.06
CA MET A 78 -34.96 8.33 -0.46
C MET A 78 -36.06 8.19 0.60
N VAL A 79 -35.90 7.22 1.51
CA VAL A 79 -36.91 6.89 2.53
C VAL A 79 -36.77 7.75 3.78
N SER A 80 -35.56 7.96 4.24
CA SER A 80 -35.27 8.66 5.49
C SER A 80 -34.55 9.98 5.24
N LYS A 81 -35.30 11.08 5.30
CA LYS A 81 -34.76 12.47 5.17
C LYS A 81 -34.27 13.04 6.49
N LYS A 82 -34.59 12.41 7.61
CA LYS A 82 -34.14 12.80 8.97
C LYS A 82 -33.26 11.72 9.54
N TYR A 83 -32.43 12.10 10.51
CA TYR A 83 -31.59 11.13 11.23
C TYR A 83 -32.48 10.05 11.88
N GLU A 84 -32.25 8.81 11.51
CA GLU A 84 -32.89 7.64 12.07
C GLU A 84 -31.82 6.57 12.37
N PRO A 85 -31.78 6.03 13.61
CA PRO A 85 -30.75 5.06 14.00
C PRO A 85 -30.73 3.80 13.12
N LEU A 86 -31.88 3.28 12.70
CA LEU A 86 -31.98 2.10 11.85
C LEU A 86 -31.49 2.40 10.42
N ALA A 87 -31.77 3.59 9.90
CA ALA A 87 -31.26 4.02 8.60
C ALA A 87 -29.73 4.13 8.62
N LYS A 88 -29.16 4.67 9.70
CA LYS A 88 -27.71 4.68 9.91
C LYS A 88 -27.14 3.26 9.99
N LEU A 89 -27.75 2.37 10.77
CA LEU A 89 -27.32 0.98 10.89
C LEU A 89 -27.30 0.27 9.53
N ALA A 90 -28.32 0.46 8.69
CA ALA A 90 -28.37 -0.14 7.35
C ALA A 90 -27.18 0.30 6.47
N LYS A 91 -26.83 1.60 6.49
CA LYS A 91 -25.67 2.13 5.79
C LYS A 91 -24.35 1.57 6.35
N ASP A 92 -24.22 1.54 7.68
CA ASP A 92 -23.02 1.01 8.34
C ASP A 92 -22.77 -0.48 8.01
N VAL A 93 -23.84 -1.29 7.95
CA VAL A 93 -23.77 -2.72 7.58
C VAL A 93 -23.36 -2.87 6.10
N ALA A 94 -23.93 -2.06 5.21
CA ALA A 94 -23.57 -2.09 3.80
C ALA A 94 -22.09 -1.69 3.57
N ALA A 95 -21.63 -0.63 4.23
CA ALA A 95 -20.21 -0.24 4.21
C ALA A 95 -19.31 -1.34 4.82
N GLY A 96 -19.79 -2.04 5.84
CA GLY A 96 -19.10 -3.20 6.44
C GLY A 96 -18.86 -4.33 5.44
N ALA A 97 -19.78 -4.59 4.52
CA ALA A 97 -19.61 -5.58 3.47
C ALA A 97 -18.46 -5.19 2.51
N VAL A 98 -18.37 -3.91 2.14
CA VAL A 98 -17.25 -3.39 1.34
C VAL A 98 -15.91 -3.56 2.06
N LEU A 99 -15.88 -3.25 3.36
CA LEU A 99 -14.67 -3.41 4.17
C LEU A 99 -14.20 -4.87 4.19
N VAL A 100 -15.10 -5.83 4.42
CA VAL A 100 -14.76 -7.27 4.42
C VAL A 100 -14.20 -7.70 3.06
N ALA A 101 -14.84 -7.31 1.97
CA ALA A 101 -14.37 -7.63 0.62
C ALA A 101 -12.98 -7.02 0.33
N SER A 102 -12.77 -5.77 0.75
CA SER A 102 -11.51 -5.05 0.55
C SER A 102 -10.35 -5.66 1.36
N VAL A 103 -10.59 -6.04 2.61
CA VAL A 103 -9.60 -6.75 3.45
C VAL A 103 -9.24 -8.09 2.83
N ASN A 104 -10.25 -8.87 2.38
CA ASN A 104 -10.00 -10.14 1.69
C ASN A 104 -9.16 -9.93 0.42
N ALA A 105 -9.49 -8.94 -0.41
CA ALA A 105 -8.73 -8.61 -1.61
C ALA A 105 -7.28 -8.22 -1.30
N ALA A 106 -7.06 -7.43 -0.25
CA ALA A 106 -5.72 -7.03 0.20
C ALA A 106 -4.90 -8.23 0.67
N VAL A 107 -5.48 -9.14 1.43
CA VAL A 107 -4.81 -10.37 1.90
C VAL A 107 -4.47 -11.28 0.73
N CYS A 108 -5.44 -11.61 -0.12
CA CYS A 108 -5.22 -12.46 -1.29
C CYS A 108 -4.19 -11.86 -2.24
N GLY A 109 -4.30 -10.57 -2.55
CA GLY A 109 -3.36 -9.85 -3.40
C GLY A 109 -1.94 -9.89 -2.83
N SER A 110 -1.78 -9.60 -1.55
CA SER A 110 -0.48 -9.65 -0.88
C SER A 110 0.15 -11.05 -0.96
N LEU A 111 -0.62 -12.11 -0.69
CA LEU A 111 -0.12 -13.49 -0.76
C LEU A 111 0.30 -13.88 -2.18
N ILE A 112 -0.46 -13.46 -3.19
CA ILE A 112 -0.16 -13.75 -4.61
C ILE A 112 1.11 -13.01 -5.02
N PHE A 113 1.20 -11.70 -4.79
CA PHE A 113 2.35 -10.90 -5.22
C PHE A 113 3.65 -11.30 -4.51
N LEU A 114 3.61 -11.63 -3.21
CA LEU A 114 4.78 -12.11 -2.47
C LEU A 114 5.33 -13.44 -3.00
N ARG A 115 4.52 -14.23 -3.70
CA ARG A 115 4.96 -15.50 -4.30
C ARG A 115 5.54 -15.35 -5.70
N THR A 116 5.45 -14.19 -6.33
CA THR A 116 6.00 -13.97 -7.68
C THR A 116 7.51 -14.14 -7.73
N LYS A 117 8.02 -14.63 -8.87
CA LYS A 117 9.46 -14.88 -9.06
C LYS A 117 10.30 -13.61 -8.86
N PRO A 118 9.97 -12.44 -9.43
CA PRO A 118 10.74 -11.22 -9.23
C PRO A 118 10.82 -10.81 -7.76
N VAL A 119 9.70 -10.83 -7.02
CA VAL A 119 9.69 -10.46 -5.59
C VAL A 119 10.51 -11.44 -4.77
N ARG A 120 10.38 -12.74 -5.02
CA ARG A 120 11.21 -13.77 -4.36
C ARG A 120 12.69 -13.64 -4.70
N TYR A 121 13.02 -13.30 -5.95
CA TYR A 121 14.41 -13.06 -6.37
C TYR A 121 15.00 -11.85 -5.64
N ILE A 122 14.30 -10.72 -5.63
CA ILE A 122 14.73 -9.51 -4.92
C ILE A 122 14.91 -9.80 -3.43
N ALA A 123 13.94 -10.47 -2.79
CA ALA A 123 14.03 -10.85 -1.39
C ALA A 123 15.21 -11.80 -1.13
N LYS A 124 15.48 -12.76 -2.03
CA LYS A 124 16.63 -13.67 -1.94
C LYS A 124 17.95 -12.93 -2.14
N ALA A 125 18.05 -12.07 -3.15
CA ALA A 125 19.23 -11.27 -3.42
C ALA A 125 19.56 -10.34 -2.26
N ALA A 126 18.57 -9.67 -1.69
CA ALA A 126 18.74 -8.85 -0.49
C ALA A 126 19.22 -9.65 0.73
N ARG A 127 18.85 -10.93 0.82
CA ARG A 127 19.26 -11.84 1.90
C ARG A 127 20.66 -12.44 1.71
N MET A 128 21.10 -12.59 0.47
CA MET A 128 22.42 -13.18 0.15
C MET A 128 23.56 -12.17 0.18
N GLN A 129 23.28 -10.90 0.43
CA GLN A 129 24.31 -9.88 0.57
C GLN A 129 25.24 -10.21 1.75
N PRO A 130 26.58 -10.21 1.54
CA PRO A 130 27.55 -10.60 2.56
C PRO A 130 27.51 -9.67 3.79
N VAL A 131 27.03 -8.46 3.62
CA VAL A 131 26.90 -7.47 4.70
C VAL A 131 25.49 -6.88 4.67
N ARG A 132 24.59 -7.45 5.46
CA ARG A 132 23.25 -6.87 5.65
C ARG A 132 23.33 -5.68 6.60
N PRO A 133 22.62 -4.60 6.32
CA PRO A 133 22.42 -3.59 7.34
C PRO A 133 21.61 -4.22 8.49
N ASP A 134 21.99 -3.88 9.73
CA ASP A 134 21.23 -4.27 10.91
C ASP A 134 19.80 -3.68 10.80
N PRO A 135 18.74 -4.52 10.83
CA PRO A 135 17.36 -4.02 10.71
C PRO A 135 17.00 -3.00 11.78
N LEU A 136 17.56 -3.10 12.98
CA LEU A 136 17.33 -2.15 14.06
C LEU A 136 17.95 -0.79 13.72
N VAL A 137 19.18 -0.77 13.21
CA VAL A 137 19.85 0.47 12.77
C VAL A 137 19.08 1.09 11.61
N VAL A 138 18.66 0.28 10.63
CA VAL A 138 17.81 0.77 9.51
C VAL A 138 16.52 1.38 10.04
N ALA A 139 15.86 0.72 10.99
CA ALA A 139 14.61 1.22 11.56
C ALA A 139 14.82 2.58 12.26
N ILE A 140 15.82 2.69 13.12
CA ILE A 140 16.10 3.94 13.85
C ILE A 140 16.46 5.08 12.88
N VAL A 141 17.42 4.85 11.99
CA VAL A 141 17.88 5.88 11.03
C VAL A 141 16.76 6.25 10.08
N GLY A 142 16.02 5.27 9.56
CA GLY A 142 14.93 5.53 8.63
C GLY A 142 13.76 6.30 9.26
N ILE A 143 13.42 6.03 10.51
CA ILE A 143 12.39 6.81 11.24
C ILE A 143 12.85 8.26 11.40
N LEU A 144 14.12 8.51 11.73
CA LEU A 144 14.66 9.86 11.83
C LEU A 144 14.65 10.60 10.49
N VAL A 145 15.00 9.90 9.40
CA VAL A 145 14.93 10.46 8.03
C VAL A 145 13.48 10.78 7.65
N ILE A 146 12.53 9.86 7.92
CA ILE A 146 11.11 10.11 7.65
C ILE A 146 10.60 11.30 8.47
N ALA A 147 10.94 11.38 9.76
CA ALA A 147 10.55 12.51 10.60
C ALA A 147 11.08 13.84 10.03
N THR A 148 12.32 13.85 9.53
CA THR A 148 12.92 15.01 8.88
C THR A 148 12.19 15.37 7.58
N ILE A 149 11.90 14.40 6.71
CA ILE A 149 11.15 14.62 5.45
C ILE A 149 9.76 15.18 5.75
N VAL A 150 9.04 14.60 6.71
CA VAL A 150 7.71 15.05 7.12
C VAL A 150 7.76 16.47 7.70
N MET A 151 8.76 16.77 8.53
CA MET A 151 8.95 18.11 9.09
C MET A 151 9.22 19.13 7.99
N ILE A 152 10.15 18.85 7.08
CA ILE A 152 10.46 19.76 5.95
C ILE A 152 9.22 19.96 5.06
N SER A 153 8.45 18.89 4.79
CA SER A 153 7.24 18.99 3.97
C SER A 153 6.19 19.90 4.62
N LYS A 154 6.04 19.84 5.94
CA LYS A 154 5.13 20.71 6.71
C LYS A 154 5.58 22.17 6.72
N LEU A 155 6.86 22.43 6.93
CA LEU A 155 7.43 23.77 6.90
C LEU A 155 7.26 24.44 5.53
N ARG A 156 7.50 23.70 4.44
CA ARG A 156 7.30 24.22 3.07
C ARG A 156 5.84 24.47 2.72
N ALA A 157 4.90 23.77 3.35
CA ALA A 157 3.48 23.98 3.15
C ALA A 157 2.94 25.27 3.83
N GLY A 158 3.78 26.06 4.50
CA GLY A 158 3.43 27.37 5.08
C GLY A 158 2.40 27.31 6.21
N ARG A 159 2.23 26.17 6.86
CA ARG A 159 1.25 25.99 7.94
C ARG A 159 1.77 26.58 9.26
N SER A 160 0.88 27.24 9.99
CA SER A 160 1.19 27.84 11.31
C SER A 160 1.64 26.78 12.32
N ASN A 161 2.41 27.17 13.34
CA ASN A 161 2.94 26.26 14.37
C ASN A 161 1.87 25.39 15.05
N ALA A 162 0.64 25.89 15.21
CA ALA A 162 -0.48 25.14 15.78
C ALA A 162 -0.93 23.97 14.89
N ALA A 163 -0.72 24.06 13.56
CA ALA A 163 -1.09 23.01 12.60
C ALA A 163 0.05 22.01 12.35
N LEU A 164 1.22 22.15 12.97
CA LEU A 164 2.33 21.20 12.80
C LEU A 164 2.00 19.80 13.33
N TRP A 165 1.10 19.68 14.30
CA TRP A 165 0.66 18.40 14.88
C TRP A 165 -0.54 17.78 14.16
N GLN A 166 -1.28 18.58 13.37
CA GLN A 166 -2.47 18.10 12.65
C GLN A 166 -2.29 18.27 11.14
N GLY A 167 -2.36 17.13 10.43
CA GLY A 167 -2.28 17.09 8.98
C GLY A 167 -0.91 17.48 8.41
N GLY A 168 -0.76 17.40 7.11
CA GLY A 168 0.45 17.77 6.37
C GLY A 168 0.46 17.08 5.02
N PRO A 169 1.27 17.54 4.03
CA PRO A 169 1.27 16.97 2.68
C PRO A 169 1.63 15.47 2.65
N VAL A 170 2.24 14.98 3.72
CA VAL A 170 2.65 13.57 3.86
C VAL A 170 2.27 13.08 5.26
N SER A 171 1.58 11.93 5.33
CA SER A 171 1.26 11.27 6.60
C SER A 171 2.49 10.58 7.17
N GLY A 172 3.04 11.09 8.27
CA GLY A 172 4.21 10.51 8.92
C GLY A 172 3.96 9.10 9.47
N HIS A 173 2.77 8.86 10.06
CA HIS A 173 2.40 7.53 10.56
C HIS A 173 2.32 6.49 9.45
N SER A 174 1.74 6.85 8.30
CA SER A 174 1.70 5.98 7.14
C SER A 174 3.10 5.72 6.59
N ALA A 175 3.95 6.75 6.50
CA ALA A 175 5.33 6.61 6.06
C ALA A 175 6.13 5.66 6.95
N VAL A 176 6.07 5.82 8.26
CA VAL A 176 6.74 4.92 9.21
C VAL A 176 6.17 3.51 9.16
N GLY A 177 4.84 3.36 9.11
CA GLY A 177 4.19 2.05 9.05
C GLY A 177 4.65 1.23 7.83
N PHE A 178 4.61 1.80 6.64
CA PHE A 178 5.05 1.13 5.42
C PHE A 178 6.58 0.95 5.36
N PHE A 179 7.34 1.90 5.86
CA PHE A 179 8.79 1.76 5.99
C PHE A 179 9.18 0.54 6.85
N LEU A 180 8.56 0.39 8.02
CA LEU A 180 8.81 -0.75 8.92
C LEU A 180 8.29 -2.06 8.32
N ALA A 181 7.13 -2.06 7.68
CA ALA A 181 6.60 -3.24 7.01
C ALA A 181 7.54 -3.76 5.91
N VAL A 182 8.08 -2.85 5.09
CA VAL A 182 9.05 -3.23 4.03
C VAL A 182 10.40 -3.63 4.64
N THR A 183 10.84 -3.01 5.73
CA THR A 183 12.01 -3.47 6.49
C THR A 183 11.85 -4.91 6.96
N VAL A 184 10.67 -5.27 7.46
CA VAL A 184 10.34 -6.65 7.84
C VAL A 184 10.39 -7.59 6.63
N ILE A 185 9.91 -7.18 5.45
CA ILE A 185 9.98 -7.99 4.22
C ILE A 185 11.43 -8.35 3.87
N PHE A 186 12.35 -7.40 3.99
CA PHE A 186 13.77 -7.64 3.71
C PHE A 186 14.49 -8.43 4.82
N SER A 187 13.98 -8.42 6.04
CA SER A 187 14.64 -9.00 7.22
C SER A 187 14.06 -10.35 7.63
N ALA A 188 12.74 -10.51 7.58
CA ALA A 188 12.05 -11.72 8.02
C ALA A 188 12.06 -12.82 6.95
N ASN A 189 12.17 -14.08 7.41
CA ASN A 189 12.10 -15.25 6.54
C ASN A 189 10.68 -15.87 6.48
N SER A 190 9.70 -15.22 7.08
CA SER A 190 8.34 -15.71 7.24
C SER A 190 7.36 -14.89 6.39
N ALA A 191 6.64 -15.57 5.50
CA ALA A 191 5.56 -14.94 4.73
C ALA A 191 4.43 -14.43 5.65
N LEU A 192 4.13 -15.16 6.72
CA LEU A 192 3.12 -14.75 7.70
C LEU A 192 3.51 -13.42 8.36
N VAL A 193 4.75 -13.28 8.82
CA VAL A 193 5.24 -12.04 9.45
C VAL A 193 5.18 -10.87 8.46
N THR A 194 5.50 -11.11 7.18
CA THR A 194 5.39 -10.12 6.12
C THR A 194 3.95 -9.64 5.91
N VAL A 195 3.00 -10.57 5.83
CA VAL A 195 1.58 -10.23 5.65
C VAL A 195 1.05 -9.46 6.86
N LEU A 196 1.37 -9.90 8.08
CA LEU A 196 0.96 -9.20 9.30
C LEU A 196 1.53 -7.78 9.38
N ALA A 197 2.79 -7.58 8.98
CA ALA A 197 3.41 -6.26 8.94
C ALA A 197 2.73 -5.32 7.93
N LEU A 198 2.39 -5.82 6.73
CA LEU A 198 1.65 -5.06 5.73
C LEU A 198 0.22 -4.72 6.17
N LEU A 199 -0.48 -5.68 6.78
CA LEU A 199 -1.81 -5.44 7.34
C LEU A 199 -1.77 -4.39 8.44
N LEU A 200 -0.80 -4.45 9.35
CA LEU A 200 -0.62 -3.46 10.40
C LEU A 200 -0.35 -2.07 9.82
N ALA A 201 0.52 -1.96 8.81
CA ALA A 201 0.78 -0.70 8.12
C ALA A 201 -0.49 -0.14 7.45
N ALA A 202 -1.30 -1.01 6.83
CA ALA A 202 -2.58 -0.62 6.22
C ALA A 202 -3.59 -0.14 7.28
N ILE A 203 -3.71 -0.82 8.42
CA ILE A 203 -4.58 -0.41 9.52
C ILE A 203 -4.14 0.95 10.09
N ILE A 204 -2.83 1.16 10.27
CA ILE A 204 -2.30 2.46 10.69
C ILE A 204 -2.68 3.54 9.67
N ALA A 205 -2.53 3.29 8.39
CA ALA A 205 -2.87 4.22 7.32
C ALA A 205 -4.38 4.54 7.31
N GLN A 206 -5.23 3.52 7.39
CA GLN A 206 -6.68 3.65 7.46
C GLN A 206 -7.12 4.48 8.68
N SER A 207 -6.56 4.22 9.86
CA SER A 207 -6.90 4.95 11.08
C SER A 207 -6.65 6.46 10.96
N ARG A 208 -5.69 6.90 10.13
CA ARG A 208 -5.41 8.33 9.91
C ARG A 208 -6.47 8.99 9.03
N VAL A 209 -7.03 8.24 8.08
CA VAL A 209 -8.14 8.70 7.23
C VAL A 209 -9.44 8.76 8.04
N GLU A 210 -9.76 7.71 8.78
CA GLU A 210 -10.97 7.63 9.61
C GLU A 210 -11.01 8.72 10.68
N ALA A 211 -9.88 8.97 11.35
CA ALA A 211 -9.75 10.06 12.31
C ALA A 211 -9.82 11.46 11.68
N ARG A 212 -9.96 11.57 10.34
CA ARG A 212 -9.96 12.83 9.56
C ARG A 212 -8.74 13.73 9.81
N ILE A 213 -7.63 13.13 10.27
CA ILE A 213 -6.36 13.85 10.49
C ILE A 213 -5.63 14.03 9.17
N HIS A 214 -5.76 13.07 8.26
CA HIS A 214 -5.13 13.06 6.94
C HIS A 214 -6.10 12.67 5.84
N SER A 215 -5.93 13.26 4.66
CA SER A 215 -6.61 12.85 3.44
C SER A 215 -6.00 11.55 2.88
N ILE A 216 -6.74 10.84 2.04
CA ILE A 216 -6.25 9.63 1.37
C ILE A 216 -4.95 9.91 0.61
N HIS A 217 -4.84 11.06 -0.08
CA HIS A 217 -3.64 11.44 -0.81
C HIS A 217 -2.41 11.59 0.11
N GLU A 218 -2.58 12.23 1.27
CA GLU A 218 -1.49 12.40 2.24
C GLU A 218 -1.01 11.07 2.82
N VAL A 219 -1.94 10.13 3.02
CA VAL A 219 -1.66 8.76 3.50
C VAL A 219 -0.94 7.95 2.42
N VAL A 220 -1.38 8.01 1.18
CA VAL A 220 -0.73 7.33 0.04
C VAL A 220 0.66 7.90 -0.20
N MET A 221 0.82 9.23 -0.16
CA MET A 221 2.15 9.85 -0.27
C MET A 221 3.07 9.41 0.87
N GLY A 222 2.55 9.29 2.09
CA GLY A 222 3.31 8.73 3.21
C GLY A 222 3.76 7.29 2.95
N ALA A 223 2.86 6.43 2.51
CA ALA A 223 3.16 5.05 2.18
C ALA A 223 4.26 4.94 1.10
N LEU A 224 4.16 5.75 0.04
CA LEU A 224 5.17 5.80 -1.03
C LEU A 224 6.54 6.25 -0.51
N VAL A 225 6.59 7.28 0.33
CA VAL A 225 7.84 7.73 0.96
C VAL A 225 8.49 6.60 1.77
N GLY A 226 7.72 5.90 2.59
CA GLY A 226 8.22 4.78 3.39
C GLY A 226 8.75 3.64 2.51
N LEU A 227 8.00 3.25 1.49
CA LEU A 227 8.35 2.18 0.55
C LEU A 227 9.62 2.52 -0.24
N VAL A 228 9.69 3.72 -0.83
CA VAL A 228 10.84 4.16 -1.64
C VAL A 228 12.09 4.27 -0.78
N LEU A 229 11.99 4.87 0.41
CA LEU A 229 13.13 5.02 1.32
C LEU A 229 13.70 3.66 1.73
N THR A 230 12.85 2.71 2.15
CA THR A 230 13.32 1.38 2.55
C THR A 230 13.97 0.65 1.40
N THR A 231 13.31 0.63 0.24
CA THR A 231 13.84 -0.05 -0.95
C THR A 231 15.18 0.54 -1.36
N THR A 232 15.32 1.87 -1.33
CA THR A 232 16.57 2.56 -1.62
C THR A 232 17.68 2.19 -0.64
N ILE A 233 17.40 2.16 0.67
CA ILE A 233 18.40 1.78 1.68
C ILE A 233 18.89 0.35 1.43
N TYR A 234 17.99 -0.62 1.28
CA TYR A 234 18.37 -2.02 1.09
C TYR A 234 19.03 -2.28 -0.27
N TRP A 235 18.71 -1.49 -1.30
CA TRP A 235 19.30 -1.62 -2.61
C TRP A 235 20.65 -0.91 -2.74
N LEU A 236 20.81 0.29 -2.15
CA LEU A 236 22.01 1.13 -2.29
C LEU A 236 23.11 0.79 -1.29
N MET A 237 22.75 0.38 -0.06
CA MET A 237 23.71 0.11 1.01
C MET A 237 24.79 -0.92 0.64
N PRO A 238 24.49 -2.02 -0.06
CA PRO A 238 25.51 -2.96 -0.50
C PRO A 238 26.56 -2.35 -1.43
N PHE A 239 26.13 -1.50 -2.36
CA PHE A 239 27.04 -0.82 -3.31
C PHE A 239 27.95 0.17 -2.60
N ILE A 240 27.42 0.97 -1.67
CA ILE A 240 28.21 1.93 -0.89
C ILE A 240 29.27 1.18 -0.08
N ARG A 241 28.91 0.09 0.59
CA ARG A 241 29.84 -0.69 1.40
C ARG A 241 30.91 -1.38 0.57
N GLN A 242 30.55 -1.90 -0.61
CA GLN A 242 31.50 -2.51 -1.52
C GLN A 242 32.50 -1.48 -2.05
N ALA A 243 32.04 -0.32 -2.49
CA ALA A 243 32.89 0.77 -2.93
C ALA A 243 33.86 1.25 -1.82
N TRP A 244 33.36 1.28 -0.57
CA TRP A 244 34.19 1.65 0.58
C TRP A 244 35.24 0.60 0.91
N ALA A 245 34.88 -0.68 0.85
CA ALA A 245 35.81 -1.80 1.05
C ALA A 245 36.91 -1.84 -0.03
N ASP A 246 36.55 -1.61 -1.27
CA ASP A 246 37.49 -1.58 -2.40
C ASP A 246 38.40 -0.35 -2.34
N GLY A 247 37.88 0.82 -1.93
CA GLY A 247 38.68 2.01 -1.69
C GLY A 247 39.71 1.83 -0.56
N HIS A 248 39.35 1.09 0.50
CA HIS A 248 40.29 0.78 1.60
C HIS A 248 41.35 -0.25 1.20
N ARG A 249 41.04 -1.21 0.35
CA ARG A 249 42.02 -2.19 -0.17
C ARG A 249 43.03 -1.56 -1.08
N SER A 250 42.63 -0.58 -1.87
CA SER A 250 43.56 0.17 -2.74
C SER A 250 44.44 1.19 -1.96
N ALA A 251 44.04 1.59 -0.76
CA ALA A 251 44.75 2.53 0.08
C ALA A 251 45.76 1.88 1.06
N LEU A 252 45.73 0.54 1.22
CA LEU A 252 46.74 -0.18 1.99
C LEU A 252 47.98 -0.37 1.11
N PRO A 253 49.12 0.31 1.39
CA PRO A 253 50.35 0.05 0.65
C PRO A 253 50.72 -1.42 0.90
N LEU A 254 51.10 -2.10 -0.20
CA LEU A 254 51.68 -3.43 -0.15
C LEU A 254 52.88 -3.38 0.80
N LEU A 255 52.69 -3.77 2.07
CA LEU A 255 53.81 -4.03 2.93
C LEU A 255 54.61 -5.17 2.29
N PRO A 256 55.90 -4.97 1.96
CA PRO A 256 56.69 -6.04 1.40
C PRO A 256 56.76 -7.16 2.43
N VAL A 257 56.31 -8.35 2.00
CA VAL A 257 56.48 -9.57 2.76
C VAL A 257 58.01 -9.76 2.95
N LEU A 258 58.53 -9.41 4.12
CA LEU A 258 59.88 -9.75 4.54
C LEU A 258 59.96 -11.28 4.50
N ARG A 259 60.55 -11.84 3.43
CA ARG A 259 61.05 -13.22 3.42
C ARG A 259 62.20 -13.26 4.40
N LEU A 260 61.98 -13.88 5.54
CA LEU A 260 63.09 -14.30 6.40
C LEU A 260 63.86 -15.42 5.68
N PRO A 261 65.17 -15.30 5.52
CA PRO A 261 65.99 -16.40 5.00
C PRO A 261 65.98 -17.52 6.01
N GLY A 262 65.65 -18.74 5.58
CA GLY A 262 65.78 -19.99 6.33
C GLY A 262 67.18 -20.52 6.33
#